data_5b6dac01842a4ce999dcaa9755e1dba7
#
_entry.id   5b6dac01842a4ce999dcaa9755e1dba7
#
_cell.length_a   1.000
_cell.length_b   1.000
_cell.length_c   1.000
_cell.angle_alpha   90.00
_cell.angle_beta   90.00
_cell.angle_gamma   90.00
#
_symmetry.space_group_name_H-M   'P 1'
#
loop_
_entity.id
_entity.type
_entity.pdbx_description
1 polymer ?
#
loop_
_entity_poly.entity_id
_entity_poly.type
_entity_poly.pdbx_seq_one_letter_code
_entity_poly.pdbx_strand_id
1 'polypeptide(L)'
;MQSKRPPKAHVKTMLSAKNLEDNEGSNESAAKIPCESPISEARRLNNLKLSKYYPRGSVLFVEGQRPRGVHVLCEGRAKVSIASAQGKTLILRIAQPGDLLGMNATLTGEPYGATVETLERCRIDFIAREDVLKLLDRDKRACLGVAQALSRKLSAVVEHTRLLFLSQSASEKLARLLVRWCDERGKRTALGIRINSDLTHEEMAQMICASRETVTRVLGEFKRKDIVSLSDKAIFVRNRKALESLACC
;
A
#
# COMPACT_ATOMS: atom_id res chain seq x y z
N MET A 1 -8.57 -34.78 -29.44
CA MET A 1 -7.66 -33.87 -28.72
C MET A 1 -8.34 -33.39 -27.47
N GLN A 2 -8.00 -33.98 -26.32
CA GLN A 2 -8.66 -33.73 -25.04
C GLN A 2 -7.98 -32.55 -24.35
N SER A 3 -8.74 -31.49 -24.08
CA SER A 3 -8.34 -30.31 -23.30
C SER A 3 -8.18 -30.69 -21.82
N LYS A 4 -6.93 -30.73 -21.33
CA LYS A 4 -6.62 -30.92 -19.90
C LYS A 4 -6.90 -29.62 -19.15
N ARG A 5 -7.88 -29.65 -18.26
CA ARG A 5 -8.10 -28.61 -17.22
C ARG A 5 -6.91 -28.62 -16.25
N PRO A 6 -6.44 -27.44 -15.79
CA PRO A 6 -5.40 -27.38 -14.75
C PRO A 6 -5.99 -27.80 -13.38
N PRO A 7 -5.16 -28.33 -12.46
CA PRO A 7 -5.61 -28.83 -11.17
C PRO A 7 -6.04 -27.68 -10.24
N LYS A 8 -7.15 -27.87 -9.56
CA LYS A 8 -7.63 -27.02 -8.46
C LYS A 8 -6.66 -27.14 -7.29
N ALA A 9 -5.82 -26.13 -7.08
CA ALA A 9 -5.03 -25.99 -5.86
C ALA A 9 -5.99 -25.75 -4.67
N HIS A 10 -5.93 -26.64 -3.69
CA HIS A 10 -6.62 -26.54 -2.41
C HIS A 10 -6.02 -25.36 -1.61
N VAL A 11 -6.64 -24.20 -1.67
CA VAL A 11 -6.46 -23.17 -0.65
C VAL A 11 -7.34 -23.58 0.55
N LYS A 12 -6.79 -24.44 1.37
CA LYS A 12 -7.31 -24.70 2.72
C LYS A 12 -6.71 -23.58 3.60
N THR A 13 -7.41 -22.48 3.77
CA THR A 13 -7.10 -21.55 4.86
C THR A 13 -8.42 -20.95 5.34
N MET A 14 -8.73 -21.34 6.55
CA MET A 14 -9.69 -20.83 7.50
C MET A 14 -10.11 -19.38 7.24
N LEU A 15 -11.18 -19.19 6.51
CA LEU A 15 -11.99 -17.99 6.59
C LEU A 15 -13.29 -18.40 7.29
N SER A 16 -13.25 -18.28 8.62
CA SER A 16 -14.47 -18.30 9.42
C SER A 16 -15.32 -17.10 8.98
N ALA A 17 -16.39 -17.40 8.24
CA ALA A 17 -17.39 -16.44 7.76
C ALA A 17 -18.29 -15.94 8.90
N LYS A 18 -17.77 -15.77 10.14
CA LYS A 18 -18.58 -15.50 11.34
C LYS A 18 -18.36 -14.13 11.98
N ASN A 19 -17.67 -13.16 11.35
CA ASN A 19 -17.47 -11.84 11.94
C ASN A 19 -17.92 -10.70 11.02
N LEU A 20 -19.07 -10.84 10.34
CA LEU A 20 -19.65 -9.80 9.48
C LEU A 20 -20.89 -9.13 10.07
N GLU A 21 -21.37 -9.60 11.21
CA GLU A 21 -22.50 -9.00 11.93
C GLU A 21 -22.08 -8.82 13.39
N ASP A 22 -22.41 -7.67 13.96
CA ASP A 22 -22.17 -7.22 15.34
C ASP A 22 -20.86 -6.43 15.59
N ASN A 23 -20.85 -5.16 15.17
CA ASN A 23 -20.34 -4.08 16.01
C ASN A 23 -21.05 -2.75 15.69
N GLU A 24 -22.29 -2.63 16.13
CA GLU A 24 -22.93 -1.35 16.39
C GLU A 24 -22.33 -0.81 17.70
N GLY A 25 -21.55 0.26 17.61
CA GLY A 25 -21.05 0.84 18.84
C GLY A 25 -20.02 1.93 18.63
N SER A 26 -20.49 3.15 18.74
CA SER A 26 -19.82 4.43 18.95
C SER A 26 -19.79 5.36 17.74
N ASN A 27 -20.89 6.08 17.66
CA ASN A 27 -21.05 7.30 16.90
C ASN A 27 -20.31 8.44 17.65
N GLU A 28 -18.97 8.45 17.59
CA GLU A 28 -18.20 9.60 18.03
C GLU A 28 -18.18 10.65 16.92
N SER A 29 -18.89 11.72 17.18
CA SER A 29 -18.89 12.99 16.45
C SER A 29 -17.52 13.68 16.57
N ALA A 30 -16.47 13.08 16.01
CA ALA A 30 -15.20 13.76 15.76
C ALA A 30 -15.35 14.55 14.46
N ALA A 31 -14.98 15.82 14.48
CA ALA A 31 -14.97 16.70 13.31
C ALA A 31 -14.27 15.99 12.16
N LYS A 32 -15.04 15.61 11.12
CA LYS A 32 -14.56 14.76 10.00
C LYS A 32 -13.57 15.57 9.18
N ILE A 33 -12.27 15.33 9.37
CA ILE A 33 -11.24 15.81 8.45
C ILE A 33 -11.63 15.33 7.05
N PRO A 34 -11.77 16.24 6.07
CA PRO A 34 -12.16 15.86 4.73
C PRO A 34 -11.13 14.89 4.14
N CYS A 35 -11.58 13.77 3.61
CA CYS A 35 -10.71 12.86 2.86
C CYS A 35 -10.37 13.51 1.52
N GLU A 36 -9.15 13.99 1.35
CA GLU A 36 -8.67 14.56 0.10
C GLU A 36 -8.34 13.44 -0.89
N SER A 37 -9.23 13.23 -1.85
CA SER A 37 -9.03 12.27 -2.94
C SER A 37 -9.53 12.86 -4.25
N PRO A 38 -9.10 12.36 -5.41
CA PRO A 38 -9.55 12.85 -6.73
C PRO A 38 -11.08 12.86 -6.93
N ILE A 39 -11.81 12.09 -6.12
CA ILE A 39 -13.27 11.96 -6.19
C ILE A 39 -13.98 12.50 -4.94
N SER A 40 -13.25 13.17 -4.05
CA SER A 40 -13.79 13.60 -2.75
C SER A 40 -14.87 14.69 -2.87
N GLU A 41 -14.69 15.64 -3.80
CA GLU A 41 -15.61 16.76 -4.01
C GLU A 41 -16.94 16.26 -4.58
N ALA A 42 -16.90 15.47 -5.64
CA ALA A 42 -18.07 14.87 -6.27
C ALA A 42 -18.80 13.90 -5.31
N ARG A 43 -18.06 13.21 -4.43
CA ARG A 43 -18.60 12.34 -3.39
C ARG A 43 -19.37 13.10 -2.32
N ARG A 44 -18.94 14.31 -1.94
CA ARG A 44 -19.65 15.18 -0.99
C ARG A 44 -21.00 15.61 -1.53
N LEU A 45 -21.06 15.95 -2.82
CA LEU A 45 -22.28 16.40 -3.49
C LEU A 45 -23.34 15.30 -3.58
N ASN A 46 -22.94 14.03 -3.69
CA ASN A 46 -23.84 12.91 -3.93
C ASN A 46 -24.19 12.08 -2.66
N ASN A 47 -23.83 12.54 -1.46
CA ASN A 47 -24.10 11.82 -0.18
C ASN A 47 -23.61 10.34 -0.13
N LEU A 48 -22.69 9.94 -1.00
CA LEU A 48 -22.18 8.58 -1.12
C LEU A 48 -21.15 8.28 -0.01
N LYS A 49 -21.60 8.06 1.23
CA LYS A 49 -20.71 7.84 2.38
C LYS A 49 -21.07 6.59 3.15
N LEU A 50 -20.21 5.58 3.01
CA LEU A 50 -20.03 4.56 4.03
C LEU A 50 -18.58 4.68 4.56
N SER A 51 -18.36 5.58 5.52
CA SER A 51 -17.08 5.65 6.25
C SER A 51 -17.04 4.59 7.32
N LYS A 52 -16.00 3.76 7.31
CA LYS A 52 -15.80 2.73 8.32
C LYS A 52 -14.36 2.73 8.83
N TYR A 53 -14.19 2.49 10.13
CA TYR A 53 -12.88 2.24 10.72
C TYR A 53 -12.55 0.75 10.64
N TYR A 54 -11.31 0.49 10.23
CA TYR A 54 -10.73 -0.84 10.13
C TYR A 54 -9.53 -0.95 11.07
N PRO A 55 -9.46 -1.95 11.95
CA PRO A 55 -8.27 -2.17 12.78
C PRO A 55 -7.09 -2.62 11.92
N ARG A 56 -5.87 -2.63 12.50
CA ARG A 56 -4.67 -3.19 11.86
C ARG A 56 -4.91 -4.64 11.45
N GLY A 57 -4.38 -5.03 10.27
CA GLY A 57 -4.48 -6.38 9.74
C GLY A 57 -5.82 -6.70 9.05
N SER A 58 -6.70 -5.70 8.88
CA SER A 58 -7.95 -5.91 8.14
C SER A 58 -7.68 -6.01 6.64
N VAL A 59 -8.18 -7.08 6.02
CA VAL A 59 -8.14 -7.25 4.57
C VAL A 59 -9.37 -6.57 3.94
N LEU A 60 -9.15 -5.60 3.06
CA LEU A 60 -10.22 -4.87 2.37
C LEU A 60 -10.77 -5.64 1.18
N PHE A 61 -9.87 -6.24 0.41
CA PHE A 61 -10.16 -7.15 -0.70
C PHE A 61 -8.92 -7.98 -1.02
N VAL A 62 -9.14 -9.09 -1.72
CA VAL A 62 -8.10 -10.07 -2.07
C VAL A 62 -7.90 -10.08 -3.58
N GLU A 63 -6.66 -10.31 -4.01
CA GLU A 63 -6.30 -10.57 -5.41
C GLU A 63 -7.20 -11.65 -6.03
N GLY A 64 -7.68 -11.42 -7.26
CA GLY A 64 -8.59 -12.33 -7.97
C GLY A 64 -10.07 -12.20 -7.60
N GLN A 65 -10.43 -11.43 -6.56
CA GLN A 65 -11.83 -11.17 -6.18
C GLN A 65 -12.48 -10.21 -7.18
N ARG A 66 -13.76 -10.41 -7.50
CA ARG A 66 -14.52 -9.50 -8.36
C ARG A 66 -14.67 -8.12 -7.70
N PRO A 67 -14.49 -7.01 -8.45
CA PRO A 67 -14.56 -5.67 -7.89
C PRO A 67 -15.99 -5.30 -7.52
N ARG A 68 -16.18 -4.89 -6.26
CA ARG A 68 -17.46 -4.33 -5.77
C ARG A 68 -17.47 -2.80 -5.85
N GLY A 69 -16.29 -2.18 -5.86
CA GLY A 69 -16.13 -0.72 -5.88
C GLY A 69 -14.73 -0.30 -5.46
N VAL A 70 -14.61 0.98 -5.11
CA VAL A 70 -13.38 1.64 -4.71
C VAL A 70 -13.38 1.89 -3.22
N HIS A 71 -12.24 1.60 -2.58
CA HIS A 71 -11.97 1.98 -1.20
C HIS A 71 -11.07 3.22 -1.20
N VAL A 72 -11.52 4.31 -0.62
CA VAL A 72 -10.77 5.55 -0.47
C VAL A 72 -10.13 5.54 0.91
N LEU A 73 -8.81 5.47 0.97
CA LEU A 73 -8.07 5.55 2.22
C LEU A 73 -8.07 7.00 2.71
N CYS A 74 -8.75 7.28 3.81
CA CYS A 74 -8.89 8.62 4.36
C CYS A 74 -7.89 8.88 5.49
N GLU A 75 -7.60 7.86 6.30
CA GLU A 75 -6.64 7.93 7.40
C GLU A 75 -5.92 6.57 7.53
N GLY A 76 -4.69 6.63 8.03
CA GLY A 76 -3.85 5.45 8.22
C GLY A 76 -3.12 5.01 6.95
N ARG A 77 -2.59 3.78 6.97
CA ARG A 77 -1.80 3.20 5.88
C ARG A 77 -2.20 1.74 5.65
N ALA A 78 -2.12 1.32 4.40
CA ALA A 78 -2.39 -0.05 4.00
C ALA A 78 -1.30 -0.57 3.05
N LYS A 79 -0.98 -1.84 3.12
CA LYS A 79 -0.10 -2.49 2.14
C LYS A 79 -0.90 -3.02 0.97
N VAL A 80 -0.36 -2.84 -0.23
CA VAL A 80 -0.87 -3.40 -1.48
C VAL A 80 0.12 -4.46 -1.92
N SER A 81 -0.30 -5.72 -1.98
CA SER A 81 0.58 -6.86 -2.22
C SER A 81 -0.01 -7.86 -3.20
N ILE A 82 0.88 -8.61 -3.85
CA ILE A 82 0.57 -9.78 -4.65
C ILE A 82 1.23 -11.01 -4.04
N ALA A 83 0.68 -12.19 -4.30
CA ALA A 83 1.23 -13.44 -3.83
C ALA A 83 1.52 -14.40 -4.98
N SER A 84 2.66 -15.10 -4.92
CA SER A 84 2.94 -16.20 -5.84
C SER A 84 2.13 -17.45 -5.46
N ALA A 85 2.01 -18.40 -6.40
CA ALA A 85 1.38 -19.70 -6.14
C ALA A 85 2.04 -20.47 -4.99
N GLN A 86 3.31 -20.20 -4.67
CA GLN A 86 4.06 -20.77 -3.56
C GLN A 86 3.89 -20.01 -2.24
N GLY A 87 3.02 -18.98 -2.21
CA GLY A 87 2.74 -18.17 -1.02
C GLY A 87 3.76 -17.07 -0.73
N LYS A 88 4.75 -16.84 -1.60
CA LYS A 88 5.69 -15.73 -1.44
C LYS A 88 4.98 -14.41 -1.74
N THR A 89 5.00 -13.49 -0.80
CA THR A 89 4.34 -12.19 -0.91
C THR A 89 5.33 -11.11 -1.37
N LEU A 90 4.89 -10.27 -2.30
CA LEU A 90 5.57 -9.03 -2.70
C LEU A 90 4.67 -7.84 -2.36
N ILE A 91 5.16 -6.92 -1.53
CA ILE A 91 4.51 -5.65 -1.30
C ILE A 91 4.88 -4.69 -2.43
N LEU A 92 3.90 -4.34 -3.25
CA LEU A 92 4.08 -3.43 -4.37
C LEU A 92 4.25 -1.98 -3.90
N ARG A 93 3.48 -1.58 -2.88
CA ARG A 93 3.53 -0.25 -2.28
C ARG A 93 2.78 -0.18 -0.95
N ILE A 94 3.04 0.88 -0.21
CA ILE A 94 2.25 1.29 0.94
C ILE A 94 1.32 2.42 0.50
N ALA A 95 0.02 2.19 0.64
CA ALA A 95 -1.01 3.17 0.35
C ALA A 95 -1.07 4.25 1.45
N GLN A 96 -1.35 5.48 1.05
CA GLN A 96 -1.40 6.68 1.89
C GLN A 96 -2.81 7.30 1.86
N PRO A 97 -3.16 8.20 2.80
CA PRO A 97 -4.39 8.97 2.73
C PRO A 97 -4.55 9.67 1.38
N GLY A 98 -5.75 9.62 0.81
CA GLY A 98 -6.08 10.10 -0.53
C GLY A 98 -6.01 9.01 -1.61
N ASP A 99 -5.43 7.85 -1.35
CA ASP A 99 -5.34 6.75 -2.31
C ASP A 99 -6.69 6.11 -2.62
N LEU A 100 -6.91 5.86 -3.92
CA LEU A 100 -8.04 5.10 -4.44
C LEU A 100 -7.62 3.63 -4.62
N LEU A 101 -8.06 2.74 -3.73
CA LEU A 101 -7.74 1.32 -3.73
C LEU A 101 -8.77 0.56 -4.56
N GLY A 102 -8.31 -0.28 -5.49
CA GLY A 102 -9.18 -1.06 -6.38
C GLY A 102 -9.75 -0.28 -7.58
N MET A 103 -9.33 0.97 -7.83
CA MET A 103 -9.87 1.81 -8.91
C MET A 103 -9.70 1.16 -10.29
N ASN A 104 -8.52 0.57 -10.59
CA ASN A 104 -8.28 -0.09 -11.87
C ASN A 104 -9.33 -1.19 -12.14
N ALA A 105 -9.48 -2.13 -11.21
CA ALA A 105 -10.46 -3.20 -11.30
C ALA A 105 -11.90 -2.66 -11.40
N THR A 106 -12.21 -1.60 -10.65
CA THR A 106 -13.53 -0.94 -10.68
C THR A 106 -13.85 -0.37 -12.06
N LEU A 107 -12.88 0.22 -12.75
CA LEU A 107 -13.06 0.77 -14.10
C LEU A 107 -13.18 -0.33 -15.15
N THR A 108 -12.26 -1.29 -15.13
CA THR A 108 -12.21 -2.35 -16.17
C THR A 108 -13.25 -3.45 -15.98
N GLY A 109 -13.71 -3.68 -14.74
CA GLY A 109 -14.56 -4.84 -14.39
C GLY A 109 -13.77 -6.14 -14.16
N GLU A 110 -12.44 -6.11 -14.40
CA GLU A 110 -11.55 -7.24 -14.14
C GLU A 110 -11.37 -7.47 -12.64
N PRO A 111 -11.00 -8.67 -12.21
CA PRO A 111 -10.71 -8.96 -10.80
C PRO A 111 -9.64 -8.04 -10.21
N TYR A 112 -9.67 -7.84 -8.90
CA TYR A 112 -8.60 -7.09 -8.21
C TYR A 112 -7.24 -7.73 -8.48
N GLY A 113 -6.29 -6.95 -8.98
CA GLY A 113 -4.94 -7.41 -9.30
C GLY A 113 -3.98 -7.44 -8.11
N ALA A 114 -4.47 -7.20 -6.89
CA ALA A 114 -3.67 -7.22 -5.67
C ALA A 114 -4.57 -7.36 -4.44
N THR A 115 -3.99 -7.79 -3.33
CA THR A 115 -4.59 -7.80 -1.99
C THR A 115 -4.26 -6.51 -1.26
N VAL A 116 -5.22 -5.96 -0.50
CA VAL A 116 -5.01 -4.79 0.34
C VAL A 116 -5.32 -5.11 1.79
N GLU A 117 -4.35 -4.83 2.68
CA GLU A 117 -4.43 -5.06 4.11
C GLU A 117 -3.96 -3.82 4.89
N THR A 118 -4.68 -3.45 5.94
CA THR A 118 -4.36 -2.28 6.78
C THR A 118 -3.13 -2.54 7.66
N LEU A 119 -2.21 -1.56 7.73
CA LEU A 119 -1.02 -1.61 8.57
C LEU A 119 -1.22 -1.01 9.97
N GLU A 120 -2.27 -0.23 10.12
CA GLU A 120 -2.68 0.45 11.35
C GLU A 120 -4.19 0.67 11.34
N ARG A 121 -4.76 1.33 12.35
CA ARG A 121 -6.17 1.73 12.31
C ARG A 121 -6.38 2.69 11.13
N CYS A 122 -7.25 2.31 10.20
CA CYS A 122 -7.54 3.08 9.00
C CYS A 122 -9.00 3.54 8.97
N ARG A 123 -9.25 4.77 8.53
CA ARG A 123 -10.58 5.22 8.11
C ARG A 123 -10.68 5.11 6.60
N ILE A 124 -11.66 4.35 6.14
CA ILE A 124 -11.84 4.01 4.73
C ILE A 124 -13.28 4.29 4.34
N ASP A 125 -13.43 4.96 3.22
CA ASP A 125 -14.72 5.19 2.60
C ASP A 125 -14.88 4.24 1.42
N PHE A 126 -16.02 3.61 1.32
CA PHE A 126 -16.35 2.72 0.20
C PHE A 126 -17.33 3.41 -0.75
N ILE A 127 -17.10 3.24 -2.05
CA ILE A 127 -17.98 3.72 -3.12
C ILE A 127 -18.23 2.54 -4.06
N ALA A 128 -19.50 2.19 -4.25
CA ALA A 128 -19.89 1.10 -5.12
C ALA A 128 -19.47 1.35 -6.58
N ARG A 129 -19.17 0.29 -7.33
CA ARG A 129 -18.71 0.37 -8.71
C ARG A 129 -19.63 1.19 -9.60
N GLU A 130 -20.94 0.96 -9.50
CA GLU A 130 -21.93 1.69 -10.29
C GLU A 130 -21.91 3.19 -10.02
N ASP A 131 -21.75 3.58 -8.74
CA ASP A 131 -21.72 4.98 -8.35
C ASP A 131 -20.42 5.67 -8.79
N VAL A 132 -19.29 4.95 -8.76
CA VAL A 132 -18.02 5.45 -9.33
C VAL A 132 -18.19 5.72 -10.83
N LEU A 133 -18.76 4.77 -11.59
CA LEU A 133 -18.92 4.92 -13.03
C LEU A 133 -19.88 6.07 -13.38
N LYS A 134 -21.03 6.19 -12.68
CA LYS A 134 -21.96 7.33 -12.84
C LYS A 134 -21.30 8.66 -12.52
N LEU A 135 -20.46 8.69 -11.47
CA LEU A 135 -19.73 9.89 -11.08
C LEU A 135 -18.76 10.35 -12.17
N LEU A 136 -17.96 9.42 -12.69
CA LEU A 136 -16.97 9.73 -13.73
C LEU A 136 -17.59 10.13 -15.05
N ASP A 137 -18.77 9.59 -15.37
CA ASP A 137 -19.52 10.00 -16.57
C ASP A 137 -20.01 11.46 -16.48
N ARG A 138 -20.39 11.91 -15.29
CA ARG A 138 -20.98 13.24 -15.07
C ARG A 138 -19.95 14.31 -14.72
N ASP A 139 -18.83 13.97 -14.11
CA ASP A 139 -17.84 14.92 -13.58
C ASP A 139 -16.47 14.78 -14.26
N LYS A 140 -16.21 15.65 -15.24
CA LYS A 140 -14.94 15.71 -15.97
C LYS A 140 -13.72 15.94 -15.05
N ARG A 141 -13.88 16.69 -13.94
CA ARG A 141 -12.80 16.96 -12.98
C ARG A 141 -12.46 15.68 -12.21
N ALA A 142 -13.47 14.94 -11.76
CA ALA A 142 -13.27 13.64 -11.13
C ALA A 142 -12.59 12.66 -12.09
N CYS A 143 -13.02 12.61 -13.36
CA CYS A 143 -12.41 11.77 -14.38
C CYS A 143 -10.92 12.11 -14.59
N LEU A 144 -10.58 13.38 -14.76
CA LEU A 144 -9.20 13.84 -14.89
C LEU A 144 -8.37 13.51 -13.62
N GLY A 145 -8.92 13.75 -12.44
CA GLY A 145 -8.28 13.46 -11.17
C GLY A 145 -7.96 11.96 -11.00
N VAL A 146 -8.88 11.09 -11.41
CA VAL A 146 -8.66 9.63 -11.43
C VAL A 146 -7.57 9.25 -12.43
N ALA A 147 -7.60 9.80 -13.65
CA ALA A 147 -6.57 9.56 -14.66
C ALA A 147 -5.18 9.95 -14.17
N GLN A 148 -5.04 11.13 -13.54
CA GLN A 148 -3.80 11.59 -12.93
C GLN A 148 -3.34 10.67 -11.77
N ALA A 149 -4.27 10.20 -10.93
CA ALA A 149 -3.95 9.28 -9.84
C ALA A 149 -3.45 7.94 -10.36
N LEU A 150 -4.06 7.39 -11.41
CA LEU A 150 -3.62 6.16 -12.08
C LEU A 150 -2.25 6.33 -12.75
N SER A 151 -2.02 7.47 -13.41
CA SER A 151 -0.71 7.80 -14.02
C SER A 151 0.41 7.85 -12.97
N ARG A 152 0.19 8.52 -11.84
CA ARG A 152 1.16 8.53 -10.71
C ARG A 152 1.43 7.12 -10.16
N LYS A 153 0.39 6.28 -10.06
CA LYS A 153 0.55 4.89 -9.63
C LYS A 153 1.38 4.07 -10.62
N LEU A 154 1.15 4.26 -11.90
CA LEU A 154 1.95 3.60 -12.94
C LEU A 154 3.43 3.98 -12.82
N SER A 155 3.75 5.27 -12.69
CA SER A 155 5.12 5.74 -12.47
C SER A 155 5.75 5.11 -11.22
N ALA A 156 5.02 5.04 -10.11
CA ALA A 156 5.50 4.41 -8.88
C ALA A 156 5.78 2.90 -9.06
N VAL A 157 4.97 2.19 -9.85
CA VAL A 157 5.20 0.77 -10.19
C VAL A 157 6.45 0.62 -11.04
N VAL A 158 6.66 1.47 -12.04
CA VAL A 158 7.88 1.47 -12.86
C VAL A 158 9.12 1.68 -12.01
N GLU A 159 9.11 2.66 -11.10
CA GLU A 159 10.24 2.89 -10.19
C GLU A 159 10.47 1.71 -9.23
N HIS A 160 9.41 1.08 -8.74
CA HIS A 160 9.56 -0.11 -7.92
C HIS A 160 10.13 -1.30 -8.71
N THR A 161 9.72 -1.46 -9.96
CA THR A 161 10.27 -2.47 -10.88
C THR A 161 11.76 -2.24 -11.10
N ARG A 162 12.18 -0.99 -11.35
CA ARG A 162 13.61 -0.63 -11.46
C ARG A 162 14.39 -1.02 -10.19
N LEU A 163 13.85 -0.71 -9.01
CA LEU A 163 14.48 -1.10 -7.75
C LEU A 163 14.69 -2.61 -7.65
N LEU A 164 13.70 -3.41 -8.04
CA LEU A 164 13.77 -4.86 -7.92
C LEU A 164 14.73 -5.52 -8.92
N PHE A 165 14.76 -5.05 -10.18
CA PHE A 165 15.45 -5.71 -11.28
C PHE A 165 16.80 -5.09 -11.63
N LEU A 166 17.01 -3.79 -11.42
CA LEU A 166 18.28 -3.13 -11.74
C LEU A 166 19.25 -3.08 -10.57
N SER A 167 18.79 -3.39 -9.35
CA SER A 167 19.69 -3.50 -8.19
C SER A 167 20.29 -4.90 -8.10
N GLN A 168 21.61 -4.98 -7.91
CA GLN A 168 22.36 -6.24 -7.92
C GLN A 168 22.31 -6.97 -6.56
N SER A 169 22.15 -6.23 -5.45
CA SER A 169 22.20 -6.79 -4.10
C SER A 169 21.03 -6.35 -3.23
N ALA A 170 20.74 -7.13 -2.17
CA ALA A 170 19.75 -6.74 -1.18
C ALA A 170 20.15 -5.45 -0.43
N SER A 171 21.45 -5.20 -0.27
CA SER A 171 21.99 -3.97 0.33
C SER A 171 21.63 -2.76 -0.53
N GLU A 172 21.86 -2.83 -1.84
CA GLU A 172 21.50 -1.80 -2.80
C GLU A 172 19.98 -1.55 -2.83
N LYS A 173 19.17 -2.63 -2.92
CA LYS A 173 17.70 -2.54 -2.89
C LYS A 173 17.19 -1.84 -1.64
N LEU A 174 17.74 -2.21 -0.49
CA LEU A 174 17.35 -1.60 0.78
C LEU A 174 17.80 -0.14 0.87
N ALA A 175 19.02 0.18 0.40
CA ALA A 175 19.51 1.56 0.33
C ALA A 175 18.60 2.43 -0.56
N ARG A 176 18.26 1.99 -1.77
CA ARG A 176 17.32 2.68 -2.68
C ARG A 176 15.94 2.87 -2.06
N LEU A 177 15.41 1.86 -1.37
CA LEU A 177 14.15 1.96 -0.66
C LEU A 177 14.20 3.04 0.42
N LEU A 178 15.25 3.09 1.23
CA LEU A 178 15.43 4.08 2.28
C LEU A 178 15.66 5.50 1.73
N VAL A 179 16.43 5.66 0.65
CA VAL A 179 16.60 6.95 -0.05
C VAL A 179 15.24 7.47 -0.52
N ARG A 180 14.46 6.64 -1.22
CA ARG A 180 13.10 7.00 -1.65
C ARG A 180 12.23 7.43 -0.47
N TRP A 181 12.28 6.72 0.65
CA TRP A 181 11.52 7.09 1.85
C TRP A 181 12.01 8.39 2.50
N CYS A 182 13.29 8.72 2.39
CA CYS A 182 13.79 10.05 2.79
C CYS A 182 13.11 11.16 2.00
N ASP A 183 12.95 10.97 0.68
CA ASP A 183 12.35 11.97 -0.21
C ASP A 183 10.84 12.09 -0.04
N GLU A 184 10.14 10.95 0.07
CA GLU A 184 8.68 10.90 0.16
C GLU A 184 8.14 11.38 1.53
N ARG A 185 8.82 11.05 2.63
CA ARG A 185 8.29 11.18 4.00
C ARG A 185 9.33 11.46 5.08
N GLY A 186 10.57 11.71 4.68
CA GLY A 186 11.64 12.03 5.62
C GLY A 186 11.47 13.40 6.26
N LYS A 187 11.67 13.48 7.58
CA LYS A 187 11.70 14.74 8.33
C LYS A 187 13.11 15.00 8.84
N ARG A 188 13.67 16.16 8.55
CA ARG A 188 15.00 16.54 9.06
C ARG A 188 14.93 16.73 10.58
N THR A 189 15.89 16.16 11.30
CA THR A 189 16.07 16.28 12.74
C THR A 189 17.54 16.48 13.10
N ALA A 190 17.86 16.78 14.35
CA ALA A 190 19.24 16.87 14.83
C ALA A 190 20.01 15.53 14.70
N LEU A 191 19.30 14.39 14.66
CA LEU A 191 19.89 13.05 14.52
C LEU A 191 19.96 12.56 13.06
N GLY A 192 19.64 13.40 12.09
CA GLY A 192 19.57 13.06 10.68
C GLY A 192 18.13 13.08 10.13
N ILE A 193 17.90 12.40 9.02
CA ILE A 193 16.56 12.33 8.40
C ILE A 193 15.77 11.21 9.07
N ARG A 194 14.71 11.56 9.79
CA ARG A 194 13.81 10.63 10.44
C ARG A 194 12.77 10.12 9.42
N ILE A 195 12.68 8.82 9.25
CA ILE A 195 11.65 8.12 8.51
C ILE A 195 10.78 7.39 9.53
N ASN A 196 9.51 7.76 9.65
CA ASN A 196 8.58 6.95 10.44
C ASN A 196 8.36 5.62 9.70
N SER A 197 8.74 4.52 10.34
CA SER A 197 8.61 3.18 9.79
C SER A 197 8.03 2.28 10.85
N ASP A 198 6.73 1.99 10.72
CA ASP A 198 6.06 0.94 11.49
C ASP A 198 6.07 -0.39 10.72
N LEU A 199 6.86 -0.46 9.63
CA LEU A 199 7.05 -1.67 8.87
C LEU A 199 8.02 -2.60 9.60
N THR A 200 7.64 -3.86 9.68
CA THR A 200 8.50 -4.92 10.19
C THR A 200 9.62 -5.23 9.19
N HIS A 201 10.70 -5.87 9.65
CA HIS A 201 11.75 -6.36 8.76
C HIS A 201 11.22 -7.34 7.71
N GLU A 202 10.18 -8.09 8.04
CA GLU A 202 9.47 -8.97 7.09
C GLU A 202 8.80 -8.17 5.98
N GLU A 203 8.06 -7.11 6.32
CA GLU A 203 7.41 -6.25 5.33
C GLU A 203 8.43 -5.51 4.45
N MET A 204 9.55 -5.04 5.02
CA MET A 204 10.66 -4.49 4.24
C MET A 204 11.26 -5.54 3.29
N ALA A 205 11.41 -6.78 3.75
CA ALA A 205 11.91 -7.90 2.96
C ALA A 205 10.97 -8.20 1.78
N GLN A 206 9.66 -8.20 2.03
CA GLN A 206 8.63 -8.36 1.00
C GLN A 206 8.64 -7.22 -0.03
N MET A 207 9.04 -6.00 0.35
CA MET A 207 9.16 -4.87 -0.59
C MET A 207 10.37 -4.98 -1.52
N ILE A 208 11.44 -5.65 -1.12
CA ILE A 208 12.69 -5.76 -1.89
C ILE A 208 12.98 -7.16 -2.42
N CYS A 209 12.03 -8.10 -2.32
CA CYS A 209 12.20 -9.51 -2.68
C CYS A 209 13.40 -10.18 -2.00
N ALA A 210 13.60 -9.92 -0.70
CA ALA A 210 14.64 -10.52 0.12
C ALA A 210 14.04 -11.36 1.27
N SER A 211 14.89 -12.02 2.09
CA SER A 211 14.44 -12.63 3.33
C SER A 211 14.52 -11.63 4.50
N ARG A 212 13.73 -11.87 5.55
CA ARG A 212 13.76 -11.07 6.79
C ARG A 212 15.16 -11.04 7.40
N GLU A 213 15.85 -12.17 7.41
CA GLU A 213 17.22 -12.34 7.93
C GLU A 213 18.19 -11.45 7.14
N THR A 214 18.05 -11.42 5.82
CA THR A 214 18.85 -10.55 4.93
C THR A 214 18.64 -9.08 5.26
N VAL A 215 17.39 -8.62 5.40
CA VAL A 215 17.09 -7.23 5.79
C VAL A 215 17.67 -6.92 7.18
N THR A 216 17.50 -7.81 8.14
CA THR A 216 18.03 -7.63 9.50
C THR A 216 19.56 -7.49 9.49
N ARG A 217 20.26 -8.34 8.73
CA ARG A 217 21.73 -8.29 8.57
C ARG A 217 22.17 -7.00 7.91
N VAL A 218 21.54 -6.60 6.80
CA VAL A 218 21.89 -5.36 6.05
C VAL A 218 21.63 -4.12 6.89
N LEU A 219 20.50 -4.03 7.62
CA LEU A 219 20.27 -2.91 8.54
C LEU A 219 21.30 -2.87 9.67
N GLY A 220 21.73 -4.04 10.18
CA GLY A 220 22.82 -4.15 11.14
C GLY A 220 24.15 -3.64 10.59
N GLU A 221 24.46 -3.92 9.32
CA GLU A 221 25.65 -3.37 8.62
C GLU A 221 25.57 -1.85 8.45
N PHE A 222 24.41 -1.33 8.04
CA PHE A 222 24.21 0.13 7.91
C PHE A 222 24.33 0.84 9.28
N LYS A 223 23.84 0.20 10.35
CA LYS A 223 23.99 0.71 11.72
C LYS A 223 25.46 0.73 12.15
N ARG A 224 26.23 -0.34 11.92
CA ARG A 224 27.67 -0.41 12.27
C ARG A 224 28.51 0.64 11.52
N LYS A 225 28.12 0.98 10.29
CA LYS A 225 28.77 2.03 9.47
C LYS A 225 28.24 3.44 9.77
N ASP A 226 27.43 3.63 10.79
CA ASP A 226 26.76 4.88 11.17
C ASP A 226 25.98 5.56 10.02
N ILE A 227 25.49 4.76 9.06
CA ILE A 227 24.65 5.23 7.96
C ILE A 227 23.22 5.45 8.45
N VAL A 228 22.71 4.52 9.29
CA VAL A 228 21.39 4.61 9.90
C VAL A 228 21.43 4.32 11.39
N SER A 229 20.48 4.86 12.14
CA SER A 229 20.14 4.37 13.47
C SER A 229 18.69 3.95 13.54
N LEU A 230 18.40 2.90 14.32
CA LEU A 230 17.09 2.28 14.42
C LEU A 230 16.45 2.62 15.76
N SER A 231 15.19 2.96 15.76
CA SER A 231 14.32 3.09 16.93
C SER A 231 13.05 2.29 16.70
N ASP A 232 12.24 2.01 17.72
CA ASP A 232 11.05 1.14 17.65
C ASP A 232 10.07 1.51 16.53
N LYS A 233 9.95 2.81 16.22
CA LYS A 233 8.98 3.31 15.23
C LYS A 233 9.62 4.22 14.17
N ALA A 234 10.95 4.29 14.09
CA ALA A 234 11.62 5.16 13.15
C ALA A 234 13.00 4.64 12.75
N ILE A 235 13.37 4.94 11.52
CA ILE A 235 14.72 4.81 11.00
C ILE A 235 15.26 6.24 10.84
N PHE A 236 16.44 6.51 11.41
CA PHE A 236 17.12 7.78 11.22
C PHE A 236 18.28 7.56 10.24
N VAL A 237 18.23 8.21 9.09
CA VAL A 237 19.33 8.23 8.13
C VAL A 237 20.31 9.33 8.54
N ARG A 238 21.45 8.92 9.11
CA ARG A 238 22.49 9.80 9.62
C ARG A 238 23.39 10.31 8.49
N ASN A 239 23.75 9.41 7.59
CA ASN A 239 24.59 9.73 6.44
C ASN A 239 23.87 9.41 5.13
N ARG A 240 23.13 10.40 4.64
CA ARG A 240 22.38 10.25 3.38
C ARG A 240 23.31 10.02 2.18
N LYS A 241 24.46 10.72 2.10
CA LYS A 241 25.39 10.56 0.98
C LYS A 241 25.96 9.14 0.90
N ALA A 242 26.34 8.54 2.04
CA ALA A 242 26.78 7.14 2.08
C ALA A 242 25.66 6.18 1.66
N LEU A 243 24.42 6.45 2.04
CA LEU A 243 23.26 5.64 1.63
C LEU A 243 23.01 5.76 0.12
N GLU A 244 23.10 6.96 -0.45
CA GLU A 244 22.98 7.20 -1.90
C GLU A 244 24.10 6.51 -2.68
N SER A 245 25.35 6.53 -2.20
CA SER A 245 26.44 5.78 -2.83
C SER A 245 26.17 4.27 -2.87
N LEU A 246 25.59 3.70 -1.80
CA LEU A 246 25.17 2.29 -1.79
C LEU A 246 23.97 2.00 -2.70
N ALA A 247 23.19 3.00 -3.02
CA ALA A 247 22.02 2.89 -3.92
C ALA A 247 22.40 2.98 -5.41
N CYS A 248 23.60 3.47 -5.74
CA CYS A 248 24.08 3.71 -7.12
C CYS A 248 25.11 2.68 -7.63
N CYS A 249 25.46 1.69 -6.79
CA CYS A 249 26.44 0.65 -7.19
C CYS A 249 25.85 -0.43 -8.08
#